data_b9e8e902da0c0e5c0b3811f40243027d
#
_entry.id   b9e8e902da0c0e5c0b3811f40243027d
#
_cell.length_a   1.000
_cell.length_b   1.000
_cell.length_c   1.000
_cell.angle_alpha   90.00
_cell.angle_beta   90.00
_cell.angle_gamma   90.00
#
_symmetry.space_group_name_H-M   'P 1'
#
loop_
_entity.id
_entity.type
_entity.pdbx_description
1 polymer ?
#
loop_
_entity_poly.entity_id
_entity_poly.type
_entity_poly.pdbx_seq_one_letter_code
_entity_poly.pdbx_strand_id
1 'polypeptide(L)'
;MAFLLLHNYTDFINLNENIQKHNKVLVSEVKDDNNNNIHNSDLNANDILILHLNKNRKVGKEVKNHFYLLENQINVDKILNKLINLGFLDIKSNFDVSLPYLKVPELKDILKEYKLKLGGNKPELIERVKTNIDENAIELPQVYVPTSKGNEIIGETEYILHFYNSPIISLGSAHKIAKEVLNVDDKIEYIYLYLLKQNQKSKNSDHRTANIINNLVFYYKKTNKNKNVIRKYTNYSTYLSVAQGIHSAAFLYSGKENIIDRLFIYFNYHLEYYENMLFIDNVSRSLFKNLFYEDVNSFEDTDKNFCDDICELLFAQIYNNKNITLNNLPTINYILKKN
;
A
#
# COMPACT_ATOMS: atom_id res chain seq x y z
N MET A 1 28.07 19.21 -6.15
CA MET A 1 28.62 17.98 -6.72
C MET A 1 27.44 17.00 -6.89
N ALA A 2 26.69 17.18 -7.97
CA ALA A 2 25.39 16.53 -8.21
C ALA A 2 25.36 16.06 -9.68
N PHE A 3 26.23 15.13 -10.03
CA PHE A 3 26.27 14.58 -11.38
C PHE A 3 26.83 13.17 -11.29
N LEU A 4 25.97 12.18 -11.17
CA LEU A 4 26.16 10.77 -11.58
C LEU A 4 25.07 9.85 -11.01
N LEU A 5 23.81 10.25 -11.20
CA LEU A 5 22.61 9.44 -10.86
C LEU A 5 21.94 8.86 -12.14
N LEU A 6 22.71 8.47 -13.18
CA LEU A 6 22.15 8.50 -14.52
C LEU A 6 22.11 7.17 -15.28
N HIS A 7 22.18 5.98 -14.68
CA HIS A 7 22.09 4.76 -15.51
C HIS A 7 21.03 3.72 -15.11
N ASN A 8 20.37 3.85 -13.96
CA ASN A 8 19.13 3.11 -13.67
C ASN A 8 17.97 4.02 -13.25
N TYR A 9 18.16 5.28 -13.44
CA TYR A 9 17.17 6.35 -13.39
C TYR A 9 16.28 6.35 -14.64
N THR A 10 16.53 5.43 -15.59
CA THR A 10 15.73 5.37 -16.83
C THR A 10 14.28 5.07 -16.56
N ASP A 11 13.95 4.20 -15.60
CA ASP A 11 12.53 3.97 -15.26
C ASP A 11 11.95 5.15 -14.49
N PHE A 12 12.76 5.80 -13.65
CA PHE A 12 12.36 7.01 -12.92
C PHE A 12 12.42 8.26 -13.82
N ILE A 13 13.36 8.35 -14.77
CA ILE A 13 13.43 9.39 -15.80
C ILE A 13 12.33 9.17 -16.84
N ASN A 14 12.05 7.94 -17.27
CA ASN A 14 10.94 7.63 -18.16
C ASN A 14 9.60 7.93 -17.49
N LEU A 15 9.47 7.69 -16.17
CA LEU A 15 8.33 8.14 -15.39
C LEU A 15 8.31 9.67 -15.29
N ASN A 16 9.45 10.32 -15.07
CA ASN A 16 9.56 11.78 -15.04
C ASN A 16 9.33 12.43 -16.42
N GLU A 17 9.82 11.84 -17.50
CA GLU A 17 9.59 12.31 -18.85
C GLU A 17 8.13 12.05 -19.28
N ASN A 18 7.56 10.92 -18.89
CA ASN A 18 6.13 10.65 -19.07
C ASN A 18 5.27 11.59 -18.22
N ILE A 19 5.63 11.87 -16.98
CA ILE A 19 4.96 12.86 -16.12
C ILE A 19 5.12 14.27 -16.71
N GLN A 20 6.30 14.66 -17.21
CA GLN A 20 6.50 15.96 -17.84
C GLN A 20 5.85 16.07 -19.23
N LYS A 21 5.84 14.99 -20.01
CA LYS A 21 5.09 14.92 -21.27
C LYS A 21 3.59 15.00 -21.02
N HIS A 22 3.06 14.26 -20.03
CA HIS A 22 1.66 14.32 -19.63
C HIS A 22 1.29 15.68 -19.04
N ASN A 23 2.13 16.29 -18.22
CA ASN A 23 1.91 17.65 -17.73
C ASN A 23 1.96 18.71 -18.84
N LYS A 24 2.77 18.53 -19.89
CA LYS A 24 2.76 19.39 -21.07
C LYS A 24 1.52 19.18 -21.93
N VAL A 25 1.07 17.95 -22.09
CA VAL A 25 -0.18 17.61 -22.79
C VAL A 25 -1.38 18.14 -22.00
N LEU A 26 -1.41 17.96 -20.67
CA LEU A 26 -2.49 18.47 -19.82
C LEU A 26 -2.58 20.00 -19.81
N VAL A 27 -1.46 20.72 -19.91
CA VAL A 27 -1.48 22.21 -20.01
C VAL A 27 -1.94 22.68 -21.38
N SER A 28 -1.78 21.89 -22.43
CA SER A 28 -2.27 22.22 -23.78
C SER A 28 -3.73 21.79 -24.03
N GLU A 29 -4.24 20.77 -23.31
CA GLU A 29 -5.62 20.26 -23.48
C GLU A 29 -6.65 20.93 -22.55
N VAL A 30 -6.22 21.68 -21.51
CA VAL A 30 -7.12 22.39 -20.60
C VAL A 30 -7.75 23.64 -21.25
N LYS A 31 -7.51 23.93 -22.52
CA LYS A 31 -8.06 25.16 -23.14
C LYS A 31 -9.37 25.02 -23.89
N ASP A 32 -9.82 23.81 -24.24
CA ASP A 32 -11.14 23.67 -24.92
C ASP A 32 -11.69 22.25 -24.72
N ASP A 33 -12.43 22.01 -23.63
CA ASP A 33 -13.55 21.06 -23.65
C ASP A 33 -14.44 21.25 -22.41
N ASN A 34 -15.30 22.26 -22.50
CA ASN A 34 -16.52 22.33 -21.72
C ASN A 34 -17.53 21.35 -22.30
N ASN A 35 -17.36 20.03 -22.12
CA ASN A 35 -18.45 19.06 -22.13
C ASN A 35 -17.93 17.65 -21.78
N ASN A 36 -18.55 17.06 -20.77
CA ASN A 36 -18.53 15.63 -20.44
C ASN A 36 -17.54 15.08 -19.39
N ASN A 37 -17.11 15.83 -18.37
CA ASN A 37 -16.51 15.24 -17.17
C ASN A 37 -17.17 15.68 -15.86
N ILE A 38 -18.51 15.57 -15.78
CA ILE A 38 -19.31 15.92 -14.57
C ILE A 38 -19.20 14.83 -13.47
N HIS A 39 -18.60 13.66 -13.75
CA HIS A 39 -18.75 12.48 -12.87
C HIS A 39 -17.77 12.35 -11.71
N ASN A 40 -16.67 13.09 -11.66
CA ASN A 40 -15.65 12.93 -10.61
C ASN A 40 -15.54 14.11 -9.64
N SER A 41 -16.30 15.21 -9.83
CA SER A 41 -16.17 16.43 -9.02
C SER A 41 -16.94 16.41 -7.70
N ASP A 42 -17.92 15.54 -7.53
CA ASP A 42 -18.86 15.60 -6.40
C ASP A 42 -18.50 14.74 -5.19
N LEU A 43 -17.58 13.76 -5.34
CA LEU A 43 -17.15 12.87 -4.28
C LEU A 43 -15.76 13.23 -3.75
N ASN A 44 -15.65 13.34 -2.42
CA ASN A 44 -14.36 13.43 -1.76
C ASN A 44 -13.82 12.03 -1.39
N ALA A 45 -12.59 11.98 -0.90
CA ALA A 45 -11.93 10.73 -0.56
C ALA A 45 -12.69 9.87 0.48
N ASN A 46 -13.38 10.50 1.43
CA ASN A 46 -14.17 9.80 2.44
C ASN A 46 -15.48 9.25 1.86
N ASP A 47 -16.12 9.96 0.93
CA ASP A 47 -17.30 9.46 0.21
C ASP A 47 -16.94 8.17 -0.54
N ILE A 48 -15.81 8.18 -1.25
CA ILE A 48 -15.32 7.04 -2.02
C ILE A 48 -14.92 5.89 -1.07
N LEU A 49 -14.29 6.17 0.07
CA LEU A 49 -13.98 5.15 1.06
C LEU A 49 -15.26 4.46 1.56
N ILE A 50 -16.31 5.21 1.89
CA ILE A 50 -17.58 4.65 2.33
C ILE A 50 -18.24 3.82 1.24
N LEU A 51 -18.16 4.24 -0.01
CA LEU A 51 -18.60 3.45 -1.17
C LEU A 51 -17.87 2.09 -1.22
N HIS A 52 -16.53 2.08 -1.13
CA HIS A 52 -15.73 0.85 -1.11
C HIS A 52 -16.04 -0.07 0.08
N LEU A 53 -16.21 0.49 1.29
CA LEU A 53 -16.42 -0.27 2.51
C LEU A 53 -17.83 -0.86 2.60
N ASN A 54 -18.82 -0.24 1.94
CA ASN A 54 -20.21 -0.64 2.09
C ASN A 54 -20.86 -1.22 0.82
N LYS A 55 -20.14 -1.25 -0.32
CA LYS A 55 -20.60 -1.99 -1.50
C LYS A 55 -20.94 -3.43 -1.14
N ASN A 56 -22.08 -3.91 -1.61
CA ASN A 56 -22.55 -5.25 -1.42
C ASN A 56 -22.76 -5.66 0.07
N ARG A 57 -23.08 -4.70 0.97
CA ARG A 57 -23.44 -4.99 2.37
C ARG A 57 -24.92 -4.91 2.60
N LYS A 58 -25.41 -5.73 3.57
CA LYS A 58 -26.78 -5.60 4.06
C LYS A 58 -26.99 -4.23 4.70
N VAL A 59 -28.11 -3.61 4.43
CA VAL A 59 -28.59 -2.44 5.17
C VAL A 59 -28.71 -2.81 6.65
N GLY A 60 -28.25 -1.94 7.54
CA GLY A 60 -28.14 -2.21 8.98
C GLY A 60 -26.87 -2.98 9.40
N LYS A 61 -25.96 -3.28 8.45
CA LYS A 61 -24.66 -3.92 8.70
C LYS A 61 -23.49 -3.12 8.09
N GLU A 62 -23.65 -1.83 8.04
CA GLU A 62 -22.64 -0.90 7.53
C GLU A 62 -21.35 -0.92 8.36
N VAL A 63 -20.23 -0.64 7.71
CA VAL A 63 -18.95 -0.43 8.40
C VAL A 63 -18.96 0.96 9.02
N LYS A 64 -19.26 1.05 10.32
CA LYS A 64 -19.30 2.32 11.08
C LYS A 64 -18.22 2.38 12.16
N ASN A 65 -17.82 1.24 12.73
CA ASN A 65 -16.94 1.16 13.90
C ASN A 65 -15.48 0.90 13.52
N HIS A 66 -15.02 1.47 12.40
CA HIS A 66 -13.62 1.39 12.00
C HIS A 66 -12.84 2.55 12.63
N PHE A 67 -11.61 2.30 13.14
CA PHE A 67 -10.80 3.30 13.83
C PHE A 67 -10.69 4.61 13.03
N TYR A 68 -10.34 4.54 11.75
CA TYR A 68 -10.23 5.72 10.87
C TYR A 68 -11.53 6.54 10.80
N LEU A 69 -12.67 5.86 10.72
CA LEU A 69 -13.98 6.53 10.61
C LEU A 69 -14.35 7.25 11.91
N LEU A 70 -14.03 6.62 13.05
CA LEU A 70 -14.30 7.18 14.38
C LEU A 70 -13.37 8.36 14.67
N GLU A 71 -12.06 8.21 14.43
CA GLU A 71 -11.05 9.25 14.64
C GLU A 71 -11.34 10.50 13.81
N ASN A 72 -11.76 10.33 12.56
CA ASN A 72 -12.09 11.45 11.65
C ASN A 72 -13.55 11.89 11.75
N GLN A 73 -14.33 11.38 12.71
CA GLN A 73 -15.74 11.73 12.96
C GLN A 73 -16.63 11.63 11.70
N ILE A 74 -16.40 10.56 10.90
CA ILE A 74 -17.10 10.40 9.62
C ILE A 74 -18.53 9.88 9.85
N ASN A 75 -19.51 10.65 9.41
CA ASN A 75 -20.91 10.23 9.45
C ASN A 75 -21.24 9.34 8.25
N VAL A 76 -21.14 8.01 8.46
CA VAL A 76 -21.35 7.00 7.43
C VAL A 76 -22.76 7.07 6.84
N ASP A 77 -23.80 7.24 7.66
CA ASP A 77 -25.19 7.27 7.19
C ASP A 77 -25.46 8.47 6.28
N LYS A 78 -24.91 9.63 6.64
CA LYS A 78 -24.99 10.84 5.80
C LYS A 78 -24.34 10.62 4.44
N ILE A 79 -23.19 9.94 4.42
CA ILE A 79 -22.45 9.67 3.17
C ILE A 79 -23.20 8.62 2.34
N LEU A 80 -23.71 7.55 2.92
CA LEU A 80 -24.50 6.55 2.20
C LEU A 80 -25.71 7.18 1.54
N ASN A 81 -26.46 8.02 2.27
CA ASN A 81 -27.58 8.77 1.69
C ASN A 81 -27.14 9.70 0.54
N LYS A 82 -25.99 10.38 0.67
CA LYS A 82 -25.39 11.17 -0.41
C LYS A 82 -25.09 10.30 -1.64
N LEU A 83 -24.46 9.14 -1.45
CA LEU A 83 -24.09 8.22 -2.54
C LEU A 83 -25.32 7.68 -3.28
N ILE A 84 -26.41 7.39 -2.55
CA ILE A 84 -27.70 6.98 -3.12
C ILE A 84 -28.31 8.13 -3.91
N ASN A 85 -28.41 9.32 -3.34
CA ASN A 85 -29.01 10.49 -4.00
C ASN A 85 -28.24 10.90 -5.26
N LEU A 86 -26.92 10.70 -5.30
CA LEU A 86 -26.07 10.98 -6.45
C LEU A 86 -26.02 9.82 -7.46
N GLY A 87 -26.69 8.70 -7.19
CA GLY A 87 -26.79 7.55 -8.06
C GLY A 87 -25.52 6.71 -8.17
N PHE A 88 -24.68 6.66 -7.12
CA PHE A 88 -23.52 5.76 -7.03
C PHE A 88 -23.88 4.43 -6.36
N LEU A 89 -24.88 4.42 -5.47
CA LEU A 89 -25.43 3.24 -4.80
C LEU A 89 -26.94 3.18 -4.98
N ASP A 90 -27.44 1.95 -5.12
CA ASP A 90 -28.84 1.59 -4.98
C ASP A 90 -29.04 0.72 -3.75
N ILE A 91 -30.27 0.69 -3.23
CA ILE A 91 -30.71 -0.32 -2.27
C ILE A 91 -31.59 -1.30 -3.04
N LYS A 92 -31.16 -2.57 -3.08
CA LYS A 92 -31.88 -3.65 -3.77
C LYS A 92 -32.22 -4.78 -2.80
N SER A 93 -33.37 -5.42 -3.07
CA SER A 93 -33.86 -6.57 -2.35
C SER A 93 -34.45 -7.54 -3.37
N ASN A 94 -33.59 -8.38 -3.96
CA ASN A 94 -33.98 -9.41 -4.91
C ASN A 94 -33.11 -10.66 -4.74
N PHE A 95 -33.49 -11.77 -5.37
CA PHE A 95 -32.79 -13.04 -5.22
C PHE A 95 -31.30 -12.96 -5.54
N ASP A 96 -30.91 -12.25 -6.59
CA ASP A 96 -29.52 -12.21 -7.04
C ASP A 96 -28.61 -11.50 -6.06
N VAL A 97 -29.06 -10.41 -5.46
CA VAL A 97 -28.25 -9.63 -4.54
C VAL A 97 -28.44 -10.02 -3.07
N SER A 98 -29.58 -10.60 -2.68
CA SER A 98 -29.91 -10.83 -1.27
C SER A 98 -29.64 -12.25 -0.79
N LEU A 99 -29.95 -13.29 -1.59
CA LEU A 99 -29.76 -14.69 -1.19
C LEU A 99 -28.28 -15.02 -0.87
N PRO A 100 -27.27 -14.51 -1.57
CA PRO A 100 -25.88 -14.76 -1.23
C PRO A 100 -25.49 -14.30 0.18
N TYR A 101 -26.22 -13.34 0.77
CA TYR A 101 -25.97 -12.83 2.12
C TYR A 101 -26.73 -13.57 3.21
N LEU A 102 -27.65 -14.45 2.87
CA LEU A 102 -28.28 -15.34 3.84
C LEU A 102 -27.32 -16.44 4.27
N LYS A 103 -27.36 -16.80 5.54
CA LYS A 103 -26.64 -17.97 6.06
C LYS A 103 -27.35 -19.26 5.66
N VAL A 104 -26.62 -20.38 5.66
CA VAL A 104 -27.20 -21.69 5.37
C VAL A 104 -28.43 -22.04 6.23
N PRO A 105 -28.44 -21.77 7.55
CA PRO A 105 -29.66 -21.95 8.35
C PRO A 105 -30.84 -21.12 7.84
N GLU A 106 -30.62 -19.80 7.53
CA GLU A 106 -31.69 -18.91 7.03
C GLU A 106 -32.28 -19.42 5.70
N LEU A 107 -31.42 -19.90 4.78
CA LEU A 107 -31.87 -20.53 3.53
C LEU A 107 -32.66 -21.83 3.77
N LYS A 108 -32.24 -22.65 4.75
CA LYS A 108 -32.96 -23.86 5.12
C LYS A 108 -34.29 -23.55 5.78
N ASP A 109 -34.40 -22.51 6.57
CA ASP A 109 -35.67 -22.08 7.18
C ASP A 109 -36.68 -21.66 6.10
N ILE A 110 -36.24 -20.87 5.11
CA ILE A 110 -37.06 -20.55 3.93
C ILE A 110 -37.49 -21.81 3.21
N LEU A 111 -36.59 -22.73 2.86
CA LEU A 111 -36.93 -23.96 2.16
C LEU A 111 -37.85 -24.86 2.95
N LYS A 112 -37.73 -24.87 4.29
CA LYS A 112 -38.60 -25.62 5.18
C LYS A 112 -40.05 -25.11 5.18
N GLU A 113 -40.21 -23.78 5.18
CA GLU A 113 -41.51 -23.12 5.08
C GLU A 113 -42.26 -23.56 3.80
N TYR A 114 -41.54 -23.65 2.69
CA TYR A 114 -42.06 -24.07 1.40
C TYR A 114 -42.02 -25.59 1.18
N LYS A 115 -41.72 -26.39 2.24
CA LYS A 115 -41.66 -27.87 2.21
C LYS A 115 -40.71 -28.44 1.15
N LEU A 116 -39.61 -27.74 0.90
CA LEU A 116 -38.57 -28.10 -0.07
C LEU A 116 -37.43 -28.86 0.62
N LYS A 117 -36.60 -29.57 -0.17
CA LYS A 117 -35.44 -30.33 0.31
C LYS A 117 -34.42 -29.41 0.98
N LEU A 118 -33.92 -29.79 2.19
CA LEU A 118 -32.98 -28.99 2.99
C LEU A 118 -31.51 -29.38 2.80
N GLY A 119 -31.21 -30.47 2.11
CA GLY A 119 -29.86 -30.95 1.86
C GLY A 119 -29.21 -30.20 0.72
N GLY A 120 -27.88 -30.08 0.79
CA GLY A 120 -27.06 -29.44 -0.23
C GLY A 120 -26.14 -28.34 0.34
N ASN A 121 -25.20 -27.89 -0.48
CA ASN A 121 -24.34 -26.76 -0.19
C ASN A 121 -25.05 -25.41 -0.41
N LYS A 122 -24.46 -24.29 0.01
CA LYS A 122 -25.11 -22.97 -0.08
C LYS A 122 -25.57 -22.59 -1.50
N PRO A 123 -24.77 -22.75 -2.55
CA PRO A 123 -25.22 -22.50 -3.92
C PRO A 123 -26.44 -23.33 -4.33
N GLU A 124 -26.47 -24.62 -3.98
CA GLU A 124 -27.60 -25.49 -4.30
C GLU A 124 -28.89 -25.08 -3.56
N LEU A 125 -28.76 -24.59 -2.31
CA LEU A 125 -29.91 -24.09 -1.56
C LEU A 125 -30.44 -22.79 -2.19
N ILE A 126 -29.55 -21.89 -2.59
CA ILE A 126 -29.91 -20.63 -3.27
C ILE A 126 -30.63 -20.92 -4.58
N GLU A 127 -30.10 -21.84 -5.40
CA GLU A 127 -30.71 -22.20 -6.68
C GLU A 127 -32.10 -22.82 -6.46
N ARG A 128 -32.25 -23.64 -5.44
CA ARG A 128 -33.55 -24.24 -5.09
C ARG A 128 -34.56 -23.18 -4.65
N VAL A 129 -34.17 -22.16 -3.91
CA VAL A 129 -35.02 -21.02 -3.58
C VAL A 129 -35.45 -20.30 -4.85
N LYS A 130 -34.50 -19.92 -5.71
CA LYS A 130 -34.77 -19.22 -6.95
C LYS A 130 -35.71 -19.95 -7.89
N THR A 131 -35.61 -21.29 -7.97
CA THR A 131 -36.36 -22.08 -8.92
C THR A 131 -37.80 -22.37 -8.44
N ASN A 132 -38.01 -22.44 -7.12
CA ASN A 132 -39.28 -22.99 -6.58
C ASN A 132 -40.10 -21.95 -5.79
N ILE A 133 -39.61 -20.78 -5.55
CA ILE A 133 -40.28 -19.77 -4.72
C ILE A 133 -40.38 -18.47 -5.53
N ASP A 134 -41.52 -17.80 -5.41
CA ASP A 134 -41.67 -16.44 -5.97
C ASP A 134 -40.88 -15.47 -5.13
N GLU A 135 -40.09 -14.63 -5.77
CA GLU A 135 -39.25 -13.60 -5.12
C GLU A 135 -40.07 -12.67 -4.22
N ASN A 136 -41.30 -12.35 -4.63
CA ASN A 136 -42.21 -11.51 -3.87
C ASN A 136 -42.89 -12.21 -2.69
N ALA A 137 -42.73 -13.52 -2.57
CA ALA A 137 -43.34 -14.30 -1.51
C ALA A 137 -42.50 -14.39 -0.24
N ILE A 138 -41.26 -13.90 -0.26
CA ILE A 138 -40.37 -13.94 0.90
C ILE A 138 -39.77 -12.56 1.16
N GLU A 139 -39.54 -12.25 2.43
CA GLU A 139 -38.85 -11.04 2.84
C GLU A 139 -37.33 -11.23 2.69
N LEU A 140 -36.74 -10.44 1.83
CA LEU A 140 -35.32 -10.49 1.54
C LEU A 140 -34.58 -9.30 2.18
N PRO A 141 -33.34 -9.51 2.65
CA PRO A 141 -32.55 -8.41 3.17
C PRO A 141 -32.22 -7.41 2.07
N GLN A 142 -32.33 -6.13 2.40
CA GLN A 142 -31.88 -5.05 1.56
C GLN A 142 -30.34 -4.99 1.53
N VAL A 143 -29.77 -4.69 0.36
CA VAL A 143 -28.32 -4.65 0.11
C VAL A 143 -27.95 -3.38 -0.64
N TYR A 144 -26.86 -2.73 -0.25
CA TYR A 144 -26.27 -1.64 -1.00
C TYR A 144 -25.57 -2.17 -2.24
N VAL A 145 -26.07 -1.85 -3.41
CA VAL A 145 -25.53 -2.32 -4.70
C VAL A 145 -24.95 -1.14 -5.47
N PRO A 146 -23.67 -1.16 -5.86
CA PRO A 146 -23.12 -0.13 -6.72
C PRO A 146 -23.85 -0.10 -8.06
N THR A 147 -24.20 1.10 -8.52
CA THR A 147 -24.67 1.32 -9.89
C THR A 147 -23.51 1.18 -10.90
N SER A 148 -23.76 1.29 -12.20
CA SER A 148 -22.68 1.38 -13.19
C SER A 148 -21.72 2.53 -12.89
N LYS A 149 -22.25 3.70 -12.51
CA LYS A 149 -21.47 4.87 -12.09
C LYS A 149 -20.66 4.58 -10.81
N GLY A 150 -21.22 3.86 -9.85
CA GLY A 150 -20.54 3.45 -8.65
C GLY A 150 -19.41 2.45 -8.91
N ASN A 151 -19.62 1.49 -9.80
CA ASN A 151 -18.61 0.50 -10.18
C ASN A 151 -17.43 1.13 -10.93
N GLU A 152 -17.66 2.13 -11.77
CA GLU A 152 -16.62 2.90 -12.44
C GLU A 152 -15.69 3.57 -11.42
N ILE A 153 -16.27 4.32 -10.46
CA ILE A 153 -15.51 4.95 -9.37
C ILE A 153 -14.74 3.91 -8.55
N ILE A 154 -15.35 2.79 -8.21
CA ILE A 154 -14.70 1.71 -7.46
C ILE A 154 -13.48 1.17 -8.23
N GLY A 155 -13.62 0.93 -9.53
CA GLY A 155 -12.51 0.44 -10.37
C GLY A 155 -11.34 1.42 -10.47
N GLU A 156 -11.61 2.72 -10.53
CA GLU A 156 -10.59 3.74 -10.67
C GLU A 156 -9.90 4.15 -9.36
N THR A 157 -10.46 3.77 -8.22
CA THR A 157 -10.08 4.31 -6.90
C THR A 157 -9.67 3.25 -5.88
N GLU A 158 -9.12 2.11 -6.31
CA GLU A 158 -8.65 1.05 -5.40
C GLU A 158 -7.57 1.54 -4.43
N TYR A 159 -6.78 2.54 -4.81
CA TYR A 159 -5.79 3.18 -3.93
C TYR A 159 -6.39 3.77 -2.64
N ILE A 160 -7.68 4.09 -2.61
CA ILE A 160 -8.38 4.57 -1.41
C ILE A 160 -8.29 3.54 -0.28
N LEU A 161 -8.50 2.25 -0.58
CA LEU A 161 -8.38 1.16 0.40
C LEU A 161 -6.94 0.93 0.84
N HIS A 162 -5.96 1.33 0.04
CA HIS A 162 -4.56 1.21 0.39
C HIS A 162 -4.11 2.32 1.35
N PHE A 163 -4.58 3.56 1.14
CA PHE A 163 -4.07 4.74 1.85
C PHE A 163 -4.93 5.22 3.03
N TYR A 164 -6.15 4.71 3.26
CA TYR A 164 -7.02 5.26 4.33
C TYR A 164 -6.45 5.10 5.74
N ASN A 165 -5.57 4.13 5.99
CA ASN A 165 -4.83 3.95 7.25
C ASN A 165 -3.33 4.22 7.10
N SER A 166 -2.92 4.93 6.08
CA SER A 166 -1.49 5.17 5.83
C SER A 166 -0.91 6.15 6.85
N PRO A 167 0.24 5.80 7.49
CA PRO A 167 0.92 6.72 8.39
C PRO A 167 1.75 7.78 7.65
N ILE A 168 1.94 7.64 6.33
CA ILE A 168 2.84 8.50 5.54
C ILE A 168 2.13 9.60 4.76
N ILE A 169 0.84 9.43 4.49
CA ILE A 169 0.02 10.39 3.74
C ILE A 169 -1.44 10.29 4.17
N SER A 170 -2.12 11.43 4.29
CA SER A 170 -3.57 11.45 4.54
C SER A 170 -4.34 10.96 3.32
N LEU A 171 -5.51 10.34 3.55
CA LEU A 171 -6.37 9.84 2.48
C LEU A 171 -6.74 10.95 1.46
N GLY A 172 -7.06 12.15 1.95
CA GLY A 172 -7.38 13.29 1.09
C GLY A 172 -6.23 13.72 0.21
N SER A 173 -4.99 13.72 0.74
CA SER A 173 -3.79 14.05 -0.04
C SER A 173 -3.48 12.97 -1.08
N ALA A 174 -3.60 11.67 -0.73
CA ALA A 174 -3.42 10.58 -1.67
C ALA A 174 -4.43 10.67 -2.82
N HIS A 175 -5.70 10.97 -2.51
CA HIS A 175 -6.74 11.14 -3.51
C HIS A 175 -6.47 12.35 -4.44
N LYS A 176 -6.01 13.48 -3.87
CA LYS A 176 -5.63 14.64 -4.67
C LYS A 176 -4.53 14.30 -5.68
N ILE A 177 -3.45 13.64 -5.24
CA ILE A 177 -2.35 13.22 -6.12
C ILE A 177 -2.87 12.26 -7.22
N ALA A 178 -3.70 11.28 -6.85
CA ALA A 178 -4.25 10.32 -7.80
C ALA A 178 -5.18 10.95 -8.87
N LYS A 179 -5.87 12.05 -8.52
CA LYS A 179 -6.74 12.78 -9.47
C LYS A 179 -5.95 13.62 -10.48
N GLU A 180 -4.74 14.03 -10.16
CA GLU A 180 -3.87 14.79 -11.07
C GLU A 180 -3.30 13.92 -12.20
N VAL A 181 -3.55 12.58 -12.17
CA VAL A 181 -2.97 11.62 -13.13
C VAL A 181 -4.07 10.79 -13.76
N LEU A 182 -4.26 10.96 -15.07
CA LEU A 182 -5.35 10.28 -15.81
C LEU A 182 -4.95 8.90 -16.34
N ASN A 183 -3.71 8.68 -16.76
CA ASN A 183 -3.28 7.49 -17.50
C ASN A 183 -2.11 6.77 -16.81
N VAL A 184 -2.30 6.39 -15.55
CA VAL A 184 -1.35 5.59 -14.79
C VAL A 184 -2.02 4.30 -14.37
N ASP A 185 -1.46 3.17 -14.80
CA ASP A 185 -2.00 1.84 -14.49
C ASP A 185 -1.96 1.53 -12.99
N ASP A 186 -0.91 1.98 -12.30
CA ASP A 186 -0.70 1.73 -10.88
C ASP A 186 -0.63 3.05 -10.08
N LYS A 187 -1.80 3.56 -9.69
CA LYS A 187 -1.90 4.81 -8.91
C LYS A 187 -1.26 4.69 -7.52
N ILE A 188 -1.18 3.49 -6.94
CA ILE A 188 -0.53 3.28 -5.63
C ILE A 188 0.97 3.48 -5.76
N GLU A 189 1.61 2.82 -6.72
CA GLU A 189 3.03 3.00 -7.02
C GLU A 189 3.34 4.47 -7.34
N TYR A 190 2.52 5.10 -8.19
CA TYR A 190 2.66 6.51 -8.54
C TYR A 190 2.66 7.44 -7.31
N ILE A 191 1.71 7.25 -6.38
CA ILE A 191 1.64 8.06 -5.16
C ILE A 191 2.93 7.91 -4.34
N TYR A 192 3.45 6.69 -4.16
CA TYR A 192 4.71 6.47 -3.44
C TYR A 192 5.89 7.16 -4.13
N LEU A 193 6.03 7.01 -5.45
CA LEU A 193 7.11 7.63 -6.21
C LEU A 193 7.00 9.17 -6.20
N TYR A 194 5.78 9.70 -6.27
CA TYR A 194 5.53 11.14 -6.10
C TYR A 194 5.99 11.63 -4.73
N LEU A 195 5.66 10.92 -3.65
CA LEU A 195 6.08 11.25 -2.29
C LEU A 195 7.60 11.22 -2.14
N LEU A 196 8.28 10.22 -2.71
CA LEU A 196 9.75 10.14 -2.72
C LEU A 196 10.36 11.35 -3.41
N LYS A 197 9.86 11.72 -4.59
CA LYS A 197 10.32 12.89 -5.34
C LYS A 197 10.12 14.20 -4.57
N GLN A 198 8.99 14.38 -3.91
CA GLN A 198 8.74 15.57 -3.08
C GLN A 198 9.67 15.61 -1.86
N ASN A 199 9.92 14.44 -1.24
CA ASN A 199 10.76 14.37 -0.05
C ASN A 199 12.24 14.63 -0.33
N GLN A 200 12.77 14.23 -1.50
CA GLN A 200 14.14 14.52 -1.92
C GLN A 200 14.45 16.03 -2.03
N LYS A 201 13.41 16.85 -2.19
CA LYS A 201 13.55 18.32 -2.22
C LYS A 201 13.66 18.94 -0.82
N SER A 202 13.44 18.17 0.22
CA SER A 202 13.42 18.59 1.62
C SER A 202 14.72 18.22 2.32
N LYS A 203 15.34 19.15 3.06
CA LYS A 203 16.61 18.93 3.78
C LYS A 203 16.53 17.97 4.98
N ASN A 204 15.32 17.54 5.40
CA ASN A 204 15.10 16.65 6.55
C ASN A 204 14.53 15.29 6.12
N SER A 205 15.12 14.70 5.08
CA SER A 205 14.44 13.67 4.28
C SER A 205 14.57 12.22 4.76
N ASP A 206 15.61 11.85 5.52
CA ASP A 206 16.04 10.44 5.61
C ASP A 206 15.02 9.51 6.28
N HIS A 207 14.46 9.89 7.43
CA HIS A 207 13.45 9.06 8.13
C HIS A 207 12.16 8.90 7.31
N ARG A 208 11.69 9.98 6.74
CA ARG A 208 10.47 9.95 5.93
C ARG A 208 10.68 9.18 4.64
N THR A 209 11.86 9.33 4.02
CA THR A 209 12.26 8.57 2.82
C THR A 209 12.26 7.07 3.13
N ALA A 210 12.92 6.65 4.20
CA ALA A 210 12.95 5.24 4.62
C ALA A 210 11.53 4.68 4.84
N ASN A 211 10.65 5.42 5.51
CA ASN A 211 9.27 4.99 5.73
C ASN A 211 8.46 4.87 4.44
N ILE A 212 8.60 5.81 3.50
CA ILE A 212 7.93 5.74 2.19
C ILE A 212 8.41 4.50 1.44
N ILE A 213 9.74 4.28 1.39
CA ILE A 213 10.32 3.13 0.69
C ILE A 213 9.90 1.82 1.33
N ASN A 214 9.88 1.71 2.66
CA ASN A 214 9.39 0.52 3.36
C ASN A 214 7.97 0.15 2.92
N ASN A 215 7.05 1.11 2.92
CA ASN A 215 5.67 0.88 2.50
C ASN A 215 5.59 0.50 1.01
N LEU A 216 6.40 1.11 0.14
CA LEU A 216 6.50 0.75 -1.27
C LEU A 216 7.03 -0.69 -1.46
N VAL A 217 8.04 -1.10 -0.69
CA VAL A 217 8.56 -2.48 -0.70
C VAL A 217 7.49 -3.49 -0.28
N PHE A 218 6.72 -3.20 0.78
CA PHE A 218 5.59 -4.05 1.16
C PHE A 218 4.55 -4.17 0.05
N TYR A 219 4.24 -3.05 -0.61
CA TYR A 219 3.33 -3.05 -1.76
C TYR A 219 3.88 -3.89 -2.91
N TYR A 220 5.15 -3.74 -3.28
CA TYR A 220 5.80 -4.52 -4.33
C TYR A 220 5.83 -6.04 -4.03
N LYS A 221 6.11 -6.41 -2.80
CA LYS A 221 6.05 -7.83 -2.36
C LYS A 221 4.64 -8.38 -2.51
N LYS A 222 3.62 -7.62 -2.09
CA LYS A 222 2.21 -8.03 -2.19
C LYS A 222 1.73 -8.17 -3.64
N THR A 223 2.22 -7.35 -4.55
CA THR A 223 1.83 -7.33 -5.97
C THR A 223 2.75 -8.16 -6.86
N ASN A 224 3.70 -8.90 -6.28
CA ASN A 224 4.67 -9.73 -7.01
C ASN A 224 5.42 -8.96 -8.11
N LYS A 225 5.84 -7.73 -7.82
CA LYS A 225 6.71 -6.96 -8.73
C LYS A 225 8.01 -7.74 -9.00
N ASN A 226 8.75 -7.34 -10.03
CA ASN A 226 10.01 -7.96 -10.40
C ASN A 226 10.96 -8.08 -9.18
N LYS A 227 11.56 -9.27 -8.99
CA LYS A 227 12.46 -9.57 -7.85
C LYS A 227 13.63 -8.57 -7.73
N ASN A 228 14.18 -8.11 -8.86
CA ASN A 228 15.27 -7.11 -8.84
C ASN A 228 14.81 -5.75 -8.33
N VAL A 229 13.60 -5.33 -8.68
CA VAL A 229 12.99 -4.08 -8.18
C VAL A 229 12.79 -4.19 -6.67
N ILE A 230 12.21 -5.30 -6.20
CA ILE A 230 12.01 -5.55 -4.76
C ILE A 230 13.35 -5.52 -4.03
N ARG A 231 14.39 -6.22 -4.55
CA ARG A 231 15.73 -6.25 -3.94
C ARG A 231 16.30 -4.83 -3.83
N LYS A 232 16.27 -4.08 -4.91
CA LYS A 232 16.83 -2.73 -4.99
C LYS A 232 16.24 -1.80 -3.93
N TYR A 233 14.92 -1.74 -3.84
CA TYR A 233 14.25 -0.89 -2.85
C TYR A 233 14.39 -1.43 -1.43
N THR A 234 14.46 -2.76 -1.23
CA THR A 234 14.72 -3.38 0.08
C THR A 234 16.10 -3.01 0.61
N ASN A 235 17.14 -3.12 -0.24
CA ASN A 235 18.51 -2.77 0.11
C ASN A 235 18.64 -1.28 0.45
N TYR A 236 18.04 -0.41 -0.36
CA TYR A 236 18.07 1.02 -0.10
C TYR A 236 17.30 1.41 1.17
N SER A 237 16.14 0.80 1.41
CA SER A 237 15.40 1.01 2.67
C SER A 237 16.22 0.61 3.90
N THR A 238 16.89 -0.54 3.83
CA THR A 238 17.75 -1.02 4.92
C THR A 238 18.93 -0.07 5.15
N TYR A 239 19.60 0.34 4.08
CA TYR A 239 20.69 1.33 4.14
C TYR A 239 20.26 2.61 4.86
N LEU A 240 19.16 3.23 4.45
CA LEU A 240 18.65 4.46 5.07
C LEU A 240 18.28 4.27 6.53
N SER A 241 17.66 3.13 6.87
CA SER A 241 17.24 2.84 8.24
C SER A 241 18.45 2.68 9.17
N VAL A 242 19.49 1.96 8.72
CA VAL A 242 20.73 1.77 9.50
C VAL A 242 21.51 3.07 9.60
N ALA A 243 21.68 3.82 8.50
CA ALA A 243 22.34 5.11 8.50
C ALA A 243 21.71 6.07 9.52
N GLN A 244 20.37 6.15 9.52
CA GLN A 244 19.63 6.92 10.50
C GLN A 244 19.83 6.42 11.93
N GLY A 245 19.81 5.08 12.12
CA GLY A 245 20.09 4.48 13.42
C GLY A 245 21.44 4.88 13.97
N ILE A 246 22.46 4.91 13.14
CA ILE A 246 23.82 5.34 13.52
C ILE A 246 23.85 6.82 13.90
N HIS A 247 23.22 7.70 13.12
CA HIS A 247 23.13 9.14 13.45
C HIS A 247 22.38 9.36 14.77
N SER A 248 21.28 8.66 14.99
CA SER A 248 20.53 8.75 16.25
C SER A 248 21.31 8.21 17.44
N ALA A 249 22.05 7.11 17.26
CA ALA A 249 22.88 6.52 18.29
C ALA A 249 24.07 7.43 18.66
N ALA A 250 24.71 8.04 17.70
CA ALA A 250 25.81 8.99 17.91
C ALA A 250 25.38 10.19 18.75
N PHE A 251 24.15 10.70 18.52
CA PHE A 251 23.60 11.86 19.24
C PHE A 251 23.11 11.54 20.67
N LEU A 252 22.51 10.35 20.87
CA LEU A 252 21.81 10.03 22.13
C LEU A 252 22.67 9.30 23.16
N TYR A 253 23.83 8.74 22.80
CA TYR A 253 24.55 7.79 23.65
C TYR A 253 26.04 8.08 23.76
N SER A 254 26.46 8.56 24.92
CA SER A 254 27.87 8.68 25.33
C SER A 254 28.51 7.32 25.72
N GLY A 255 27.74 6.23 25.82
CA GLY A 255 28.21 4.88 26.18
C GLY A 255 28.14 3.92 25.00
N LYS A 256 29.27 3.29 24.67
CA LYS A 256 29.41 2.37 23.52
C LYS A 256 28.75 1.01 23.70
N GLU A 257 28.22 0.71 24.88
CA GLU A 257 27.59 -0.56 25.19
C GLU A 257 26.20 -0.63 24.53
N ASN A 258 25.94 -1.71 23.80
CA ASN A 258 24.67 -2.04 23.13
C ASN A 258 24.29 -1.27 21.84
N ILE A 259 25.18 -0.51 21.21
CA ILE A 259 24.89 0.12 19.91
C ILE A 259 24.54 -0.92 18.84
N ILE A 260 25.28 -2.03 18.79
CA ILE A 260 25.08 -3.11 17.81
C ILE A 260 23.68 -3.73 17.96
N ASP A 261 23.26 -4.06 19.18
CA ASP A 261 21.93 -4.62 19.44
C ASP A 261 20.80 -3.70 18.99
N ARG A 262 21.03 -2.38 19.08
CA ARG A 262 20.07 -1.38 18.60
C ARG A 262 20.03 -1.28 17.07
N LEU A 263 21.18 -1.41 16.42
CA LEU A 263 21.25 -1.41 14.96
C LEU A 263 20.55 -2.63 14.36
N PHE A 264 20.52 -3.76 15.06
CA PHE A 264 19.80 -4.96 14.63
C PHE A 264 18.29 -4.73 14.47
N ILE A 265 17.69 -3.83 15.21
CA ILE A 265 16.24 -3.51 15.11
C ILE A 265 15.88 -3.03 13.70
N TYR A 266 16.80 -2.34 13.01
CA TYR A 266 16.55 -1.78 11.68
C TYR A 266 16.48 -2.83 10.57
N PHE A 267 16.93 -4.07 10.82
CA PHE A 267 16.82 -5.17 9.87
C PHE A 267 15.51 -5.94 9.98
N ASN A 268 14.78 -5.84 11.09
CA ASN A 268 13.62 -6.68 11.38
C ASN A 268 12.53 -6.62 10.30
N TYR A 269 12.35 -5.48 9.63
CA TYR A 269 11.36 -5.32 8.56
C TYR A 269 11.65 -6.18 7.31
N HIS A 270 12.93 -6.54 7.10
CA HIS A 270 13.36 -7.22 5.89
C HIS A 270 14.21 -8.48 6.18
N LEU A 271 14.32 -8.90 7.42
CA LEU A 271 15.19 -10.00 7.84
C LEU A 271 14.85 -11.30 7.08
N GLU A 272 13.59 -11.71 7.08
CA GLU A 272 13.12 -12.89 6.34
C GLU A 272 13.46 -12.82 4.83
N TYR A 273 13.37 -11.65 4.23
CA TYR A 273 13.75 -11.47 2.82
C TYR A 273 15.23 -11.79 2.58
N TYR A 274 16.11 -11.33 3.47
CA TYR A 274 17.54 -11.56 3.37
C TYR A 274 17.93 -13.00 3.71
N GLU A 275 17.26 -13.61 4.67
CA GLU A 275 17.39 -15.04 4.96
C GLU A 275 17.04 -15.88 3.73
N ASN A 276 15.96 -15.56 3.04
CA ASN A 276 15.55 -16.23 1.82
C ASN A 276 16.59 -16.07 0.69
N MET A 277 17.18 -14.88 0.52
CA MET A 277 18.25 -14.68 -0.45
C MET A 277 19.47 -15.57 -0.16
N LEU A 278 19.89 -15.67 1.10
CA LEU A 278 21.09 -16.41 1.48
C LEU A 278 20.87 -17.92 1.52
N PHE A 279 19.72 -18.38 2.03
CA PHE A 279 19.49 -19.80 2.30
C PHE A 279 18.66 -20.50 1.22
N ILE A 280 17.72 -19.80 0.58
CA ILE A 280 16.86 -20.39 -0.45
C ILE A 280 17.43 -20.11 -1.85
N ASP A 281 17.73 -18.85 -2.15
CA ASP A 281 18.28 -18.46 -3.45
C ASP A 281 19.81 -18.73 -3.53
N ASN A 282 20.45 -19.19 -2.44
CA ASN A 282 21.87 -19.52 -2.34
C ASN A 282 22.83 -18.40 -2.79
N VAL A 283 22.48 -17.15 -2.52
CA VAL A 283 23.33 -16.00 -2.83
C VAL A 283 24.54 -16.00 -1.91
N SER A 284 25.76 -16.06 -2.46
CA SER A 284 26.97 -16.01 -1.65
C SER A 284 27.12 -14.65 -0.96
N ARG A 285 27.80 -14.60 0.21
CA ARG A 285 28.03 -13.34 0.94
C ARG A 285 28.73 -12.27 0.09
N SER A 286 29.69 -12.67 -0.75
CA SER A 286 30.41 -11.77 -1.62
C SER A 286 29.49 -11.18 -2.70
N LEU A 287 28.66 -12.01 -3.34
CA LEU A 287 27.67 -11.55 -4.31
C LEU A 287 26.62 -10.65 -3.64
N PHE A 288 26.17 -11.02 -2.44
CA PHE A 288 25.23 -10.23 -1.66
C PHE A 288 25.75 -8.81 -1.42
N LYS A 289 26.99 -8.65 -0.92
CA LYS A 289 27.61 -7.35 -0.70
C LYS A 289 27.69 -6.49 -1.96
N ASN A 290 28.06 -7.12 -3.08
CA ASN A 290 28.14 -6.41 -4.36
C ASN A 290 26.74 -5.93 -4.79
N LEU A 291 25.71 -6.80 -4.73
CA LEU A 291 24.34 -6.45 -5.06
C LEU A 291 23.79 -5.36 -4.14
N PHE A 292 24.10 -5.44 -2.84
CA PHE A 292 23.66 -4.43 -1.87
C PHE A 292 24.28 -3.06 -2.21
N TYR A 293 25.58 -3.01 -2.44
CA TYR A 293 26.25 -1.77 -2.83
C TYR A 293 25.74 -1.22 -4.16
N GLU A 294 25.62 -2.05 -5.20
CA GLU A 294 25.13 -1.62 -6.52
C GLU A 294 23.70 -1.07 -6.43
N ASP A 295 22.83 -1.73 -5.69
CA ASP A 295 21.44 -1.32 -5.49
C ASP A 295 21.38 0.04 -4.78
N VAL A 296 22.11 0.21 -3.67
CA VAL A 296 22.13 1.49 -2.91
C VAL A 296 22.76 2.60 -3.73
N ASN A 297 23.90 2.34 -4.36
CA ASN A 297 24.61 3.32 -5.18
C ASN A 297 23.81 3.79 -6.42
N SER A 298 22.81 3.03 -6.81
CA SER A 298 21.88 3.42 -7.87
C SER A 298 20.89 4.51 -7.45
N PHE A 299 20.71 4.75 -6.16
CA PHE A 299 19.83 5.82 -5.62
C PHE A 299 20.64 7.05 -5.18
N GLU A 300 21.81 6.84 -4.60
CA GLU A 300 22.68 7.90 -4.13
C GLU A 300 24.15 7.44 -4.12
N ASP A 301 25.07 8.39 -4.32
CA ASP A 301 26.52 8.12 -4.22
C ASP A 301 26.85 7.72 -2.77
N THR A 302 27.31 6.49 -2.57
CA THR A 302 27.53 5.91 -1.25
C THR A 302 28.91 5.28 -1.09
N ASP A 303 29.42 5.27 0.15
CA ASP A 303 30.67 4.59 0.50
C ASP A 303 30.46 3.06 0.51
N LYS A 304 31.21 2.35 -0.33
CA LYS A 304 31.19 0.91 -0.39
C LYS A 304 31.55 0.25 0.96
N ASN A 305 32.50 0.80 1.69
CA ASN A 305 32.90 0.28 3.00
C ASN A 305 31.77 0.39 4.02
N PHE A 306 30.96 1.47 3.94
CA PHE A 306 29.78 1.61 4.77
C PHE A 306 28.70 0.57 4.44
N CYS A 307 28.46 0.30 3.16
CA CYS A 307 27.58 -0.78 2.73
C CYS A 307 28.08 -2.16 3.19
N ASP A 308 29.42 -2.39 3.13
CA ASP A 308 30.01 -3.64 3.61
C ASP A 308 29.82 -3.82 5.13
N ASP A 309 29.98 -2.78 5.93
CA ASP A 309 29.72 -2.81 7.37
C ASP A 309 28.24 -3.12 7.68
N ILE A 310 27.32 -2.53 6.93
CA ILE A 310 25.86 -2.84 7.05
C ILE A 310 25.61 -4.34 6.74
N CYS A 311 26.23 -4.87 5.69
CA CYS A 311 26.11 -6.29 5.35
C CYS A 311 26.69 -7.19 6.44
N GLU A 312 27.81 -6.85 7.07
CA GLU A 312 28.38 -7.62 8.18
C GLU A 312 27.45 -7.61 9.41
N LEU A 313 26.83 -6.47 9.75
CA LEU A 313 25.80 -6.40 10.79
C LEU A 313 24.62 -7.33 10.46
N LEU A 314 24.12 -7.29 9.24
CA LEU A 314 23.02 -8.12 8.78
C LEU A 314 23.37 -9.61 8.87
N PHE A 315 24.56 -10.01 8.41
CA PHE A 315 25.03 -11.37 8.53
C PHE A 315 25.17 -11.81 9.99
N ALA A 316 25.66 -10.93 10.85
CA ALA A 316 25.76 -11.23 12.29
C ALA A 316 24.38 -11.52 12.89
N GLN A 317 23.36 -10.77 12.52
CA GLN A 317 21.99 -11.00 12.99
C GLN A 317 21.42 -12.32 12.45
N ILE A 318 21.53 -12.57 11.12
CA ILE A 318 21.00 -13.78 10.47
C ILE A 318 21.66 -15.04 11.02
N TYR A 319 22.98 -15.03 11.24
CA TYR A 319 23.72 -16.18 11.74
C TYR A 319 23.82 -16.21 13.28
N ASN A 320 23.11 -15.31 13.99
CA ASN A 320 23.14 -15.18 15.45
C ASN A 320 24.57 -15.07 16.02
N ASN A 321 25.44 -14.32 15.32
CA ASN A 321 26.83 -14.10 15.73
C ASN A 321 26.90 -12.97 16.76
N LYS A 322 26.92 -13.32 18.05
CA LYS A 322 27.02 -12.38 19.17
C LYS A 322 28.41 -11.77 19.37
N ASN A 323 29.42 -12.23 18.63
CA ASN A 323 30.80 -11.76 18.78
C ASN A 323 31.14 -10.55 17.88
N ILE A 324 30.18 -10.05 17.10
CA ILE A 324 30.40 -8.84 16.30
C ILE A 324 30.60 -7.63 17.21
N THR A 325 31.62 -6.84 16.95
CA THR A 325 31.96 -5.63 17.68
C THR A 325 32.18 -4.46 16.71
N LEU A 326 32.24 -3.24 17.20
CA LEU A 326 32.57 -2.07 16.38
C LEU A 326 33.94 -2.15 15.70
N ASN A 327 34.86 -2.99 16.21
CA ASN A 327 36.15 -3.23 15.53
C ASN A 327 36.00 -4.00 14.22
N ASN A 328 34.90 -4.76 14.07
CA ASN A 328 34.57 -5.46 12.82
C ASN A 328 33.85 -4.54 11.80
N LEU A 329 33.51 -3.32 12.19
CA LEU A 329 32.71 -2.34 11.46
C LEU A 329 33.46 -1.00 11.40
N PRO A 330 34.57 -0.91 10.66
CA PRO A 330 35.50 0.22 10.75
C PRO A 330 34.85 1.55 10.35
N THR A 331 33.99 1.57 9.34
CA THR A 331 33.32 2.78 8.85
C THR A 331 32.27 3.26 9.83
N ILE A 332 31.43 2.36 10.34
CA ILE A 332 30.43 2.68 11.37
C ILE A 332 31.12 3.16 12.65
N ASN A 333 32.20 2.48 13.08
CA ASN A 333 32.96 2.89 14.25
C ASN A 333 33.58 4.29 14.10
N TYR A 334 34.08 4.61 12.92
CA TYR A 334 34.60 5.94 12.59
C TYR A 334 33.51 7.02 12.69
N ILE A 335 32.35 6.77 12.08
CA ILE A 335 31.20 7.70 12.11
C ILE A 335 30.74 7.95 13.57
N LEU A 336 30.63 6.90 14.36
CA LEU A 336 30.22 7.00 15.79
C LEU A 336 31.22 7.73 16.67
N LYS A 337 32.51 7.75 16.30
CA LYS A 337 33.55 8.47 17.04
C LYS A 337 33.63 9.95 16.69
N LYS A 338 33.19 10.31 15.47
CA LYS A 338 33.32 11.68 14.95
C LYS A 338 32.13 12.57 15.35
N ASN A 339 30.99 11.98 15.66
CA ASN A 339 29.78 12.65 16.13
C ASN A 339 29.66 12.60 17.65
#